data_3d2a2fd139a381907f7a6694e074a940
#
_entry.id   3d2a2fd139a381907f7a6694e074a940
#
_cell.length_a   1.000
_cell.length_b   1.000
_cell.length_c   1.000
_cell.angle_alpha   90.00
_cell.angle_beta   90.00
_cell.angle_gamma   90.00
#
_symmetry.space_group_name_H-M   'P 1'
#
loop_
_entity.id
_entity.type
_entity.pdbx_description
1 polymer ?
#
loop_
_entity_poly.entity_id
_entity_poly.type
_entity_poly.pdbx_seq_one_letter_code
_entity_poly.pdbx_strand_id
1 'polypeptide(L)'
;MTASVSTPETAPEQASIPEWLVKVCFALALANLALCPVAYFSSWWIYDPQGQGIPTDFINVWAAGRLVLDGVPAQAYDWDIQKQIEVAKLDQDFVGYFAWHYPPPFLFVASLLAMLPFSIGYAGWVYVSMLPYLAVMRAIVGRNFGLLLALAIPTVIVNSYVGQNGFLTAALIGGTVYLIPIRPVLAGICLGLLTYKPQYGLLFPIVLIAAGHWRVFISAGVTAVVLAVASWLAFGIESWLAFFHWMPRFSQAFLTEGKATWWKLQSIFSLVRYFGGSEPLGWAFQWVLTASVAVVLALMWRSRVPYTLKAAALAAGTLLTTPYLFMYDMMVLAIPIGFLVRAGLKSGFRAYELPALGAVVALIACYMFTGTPTGLGATLVVAALILRRAGSWWRPEPAPALAAAGA
;
A
#
# COMPACT_ATOMS: atom_id res chain seq x y z
N MET A 1 -38.50 -19.75 -48.10
CA MET A 1 -37.46 -19.91 -47.03
C MET A 1 -36.65 -18.63 -46.97
N THR A 2 -37.05 -17.71 -46.11
CA THR A 2 -36.33 -16.45 -45.89
C THR A 2 -35.45 -16.66 -44.65
N ALA A 3 -34.13 -16.70 -44.87
CA ALA A 3 -33.15 -16.77 -43.81
C ALA A 3 -33.15 -15.43 -43.04
N SER A 4 -33.46 -15.45 -41.75
CA SER A 4 -33.31 -14.33 -40.85
C SER A 4 -31.80 -14.11 -40.61
N VAL A 5 -31.28 -13.01 -41.10
CA VAL A 5 -29.94 -12.52 -40.76
C VAL A 5 -29.98 -12.04 -39.32
N SER A 6 -29.35 -12.80 -38.43
CA SER A 6 -29.10 -12.35 -37.06
C SER A 6 -28.12 -11.19 -37.10
N THR A 7 -28.56 -10.01 -36.68
CA THR A 7 -27.70 -8.85 -36.38
C THR A 7 -26.63 -9.23 -35.35
N PRO A 8 -25.35 -8.92 -35.59
CA PRO A 8 -24.32 -9.18 -34.57
C PRO A 8 -24.63 -8.38 -33.32
N GLU A 9 -24.68 -9.07 -32.18
CA GLU A 9 -24.83 -8.51 -30.87
C GLU A 9 -23.66 -7.53 -30.62
N THR A 10 -23.96 -6.24 -30.62
CA THR A 10 -22.95 -5.19 -30.42
C THR A 10 -22.32 -5.41 -29.04
N ALA A 11 -21.00 -5.59 -29.01
CA ALA A 11 -20.24 -5.66 -27.76
C ALA A 11 -20.64 -4.48 -26.85
N PRO A 12 -20.86 -4.70 -25.54
CA PRO A 12 -21.32 -3.65 -24.64
C PRO A 12 -20.37 -2.45 -24.72
N GLU A 13 -20.92 -1.31 -25.10
CA GLU A 13 -20.20 -0.05 -25.19
C GLU A 13 -19.55 0.25 -23.84
N GLN A 14 -18.22 0.32 -23.81
CA GLN A 14 -17.51 0.58 -22.57
C GLN A 14 -17.91 1.97 -22.05
N ALA A 15 -18.39 2.05 -20.81
CA ALA A 15 -18.79 3.29 -20.18
C ALA A 15 -17.69 4.36 -20.35
N SER A 16 -18.08 5.54 -20.84
CA SER A 16 -17.18 6.68 -20.94
C SER A 16 -16.83 7.18 -19.53
N ILE A 17 -15.59 7.64 -19.36
CA ILE A 17 -15.17 8.28 -18.12
C ILE A 17 -15.84 9.65 -18.05
N PRO A 18 -16.58 9.99 -16.98
CA PRO A 18 -17.18 11.32 -16.86
C PRO A 18 -16.11 12.43 -16.99
N GLU A 19 -16.36 13.41 -17.82
CA GLU A 19 -15.39 14.49 -18.11
C GLU A 19 -14.98 15.26 -16.85
N TRP A 20 -15.95 15.52 -15.96
CA TRP A 20 -15.68 16.17 -14.66
C TRP A 20 -14.70 15.36 -13.81
N LEU A 21 -14.78 14.00 -13.84
CA LEU A 21 -13.87 13.14 -13.09
C LEU A 21 -12.44 13.25 -13.62
N VAL A 22 -12.28 13.31 -14.95
CA VAL A 22 -10.97 13.55 -15.58
C VAL A 22 -10.39 14.89 -15.14
N LYS A 23 -11.20 15.96 -15.15
CA LYS A 23 -10.79 17.31 -14.71
C LYS A 23 -10.37 17.34 -13.23
N VAL A 24 -11.14 16.70 -12.35
CA VAL A 24 -10.79 16.59 -10.92
C VAL A 24 -9.51 15.82 -10.72
N CYS A 25 -9.39 14.65 -11.35
CA CYS A 25 -8.14 13.87 -11.26
C CYS A 25 -6.94 14.63 -11.81
N PHE A 26 -7.12 15.40 -12.89
CA PHE A 26 -6.05 16.23 -13.46
C PHE A 26 -5.60 17.32 -12.49
N ALA A 27 -6.54 18.03 -11.87
CA ALA A 27 -6.22 19.07 -10.89
C ALA A 27 -5.48 18.51 -9.67
N LEU A 28 -5.95 17.37 -9.13
CA LEU A 28 -5.28 16.69 -8.02
C LEU A 28 -3.90 16.16 -8.40
N ALA A 29 -3.75 15.55 -9.57
CA ALA A 29 -2.46 15.07 -10.06
C ALA A 29 -1.46 16.21 -10.25
N LEU A 30 -1.91 17.33 -10.82
CA LEU A 30 -1.08 18.53 -10.98
C LEU A 30 -0.62 19.06 -9.62
N ALA A 31 -1.54 19.20 -8.65
CA ALA A 31 -1.22 19.62 -7.30
C ALA A 31 -0.20 18.69 -6.62
N ASN A 32 -0.42 17.37 -6.69
CA ASN A 32 0.48 16.38 -6.12
C ASN A 32 1.88 16.39 -6.74
N LEU A 33 1.99 16.60 -8.06
CA LEU A 33 3.27 16.65 -8.76
C LEU A 33 3.99 18.00 -8.56
N ALA A 34 3.25 19.10 -8.47
CA ALA A 34 3.83 20.42 -8.34
C ALA A 34 4.39 20.69 -6.94
N LEU A 35 3.79 20.09 -5.89
CA LEU A 35 4.13 20.45 -4.52
C LEU A 35 5.58 20.14 -4.15
N CYS A 36 6.13 18.99 -4.52
CA CYS A 36 7.51 18.65 -4.18
C CYS A 36 8.54 19.61 -4.84
N PRO A 37 8.47 19.90 -6.16
CA PRO A 37 9.31 20.93 -6.75
C PRO A 37 9.12 22.32 -6.11
N VAL A 38 7.87 22.74 -5.88
CA VAL A 38 7.59 24.03 -5.23
C VAL A 38 8.20 24.04 -3.82
N ALA A 39 8.00 23.01 -3.03
CA ALA A 39 8.56 22.90 -1.68
C ALA A 39 10.10 22.91 -1.69
N TYR A 40 10.73 22.26 -2.69
CA TYR A 40 12.19 22.26 -2.83
C TYR A 40 12.73 23.66 -3.12
N PHE A 41 12.18 24.36 -4.12
CA PHE A 41 12.63 25.70 -4.46
C PHE A 41 12.24 26.76 -3.42
N SER A 42 11.25 26.49 -2.57
CA SER A 42 10.89 27.33 -1.43
C SER A 42 11.63 26.94 -0.14
N SER A 43 12.59 26.03 -0.20
CA SER A 43 13.36 25.53 0.95
C SER A 43 12.49 24.92 2.07
N TRP A 44 11.42 24.20 1.70
CA TRP A 44 10.55 23.48 2.60
C TRP A 44 10.63 21.95 2.44
N TRP A 45 11.45 21.47 1.53
CA TRP A 45 11.65 20.06 1.28
C TRP A 45 13.11 19.75 1.00
N ILE A 46 13.63 18.71 1.59
CA ILE A 46 15.02 18.24 1.57
C ILE A 46 15.97 19.17 2.35
N TYR A 47 15.98 20.45 2.06
CA TYR A 47 16.78 21.45 2.75
C TYR A 47 15.94 22.66 3.13
N ASP A 48 16.25 23.26 4.29
CA ASP A 48 15.67 24.49 4.78
C ASP A 48 16.40 25.74 4.20
N PRO A 49 15.96 26.97 4.54
CA PRO A 49 16.61 28.19 4.05
C PRO A 49 18.06 28.38 4.54
N GLN A 50 18.46 27.68 5.59
CA GLN A 50 19.83 27.71 6.13
C GLN A 50 20.73 26.67 5.44
N GLY A 51 20.17 25.83 4.57
CA GLY A 51 20.86 24.73 3.89
C GLY A 51 20.99 23.46 4.71
N GLN A 52 20.36 23.40 5.89
CA GLN A 52 20.30 22.20 6.73
C GLN A 52 19.26 21.22 6.18
N GLY A 53 19.51 19.93 6.34
CA GLY A 53 18.59 18.90 5.85
C GLY A 53 17.33 18.84 6.72
N ILE A 54 16.14 18.88 6.12
CA ILE A 54 14.87 18.75 6.83
C ILE A 54 14.68 17.30 7.29
N PRO A 55 14.45 17.06 8.61
CA PRO A 55 14.23 15.71 9.14
C PRO A 55 12.93 15.09 8.59
N THR A 56 13.07 14.10 7.72
CA THR A 56 11.98 13.31 7.12
C THR A 56 12.35 11.84 7.13
N ASP A 57 11.39 10.96 6.88
CA ASP A 57 11.61 9.51 6.99
C ASP A 57 12.71 8.97 6.04
N PHE A 58 12.99 9.65 4.92
CA PHE A 58 14.04 9.19 4.00
C PHE A 58 15.42 9.16 4.64
N ILE A 59 15.67 9.98 5.69
CA ILE A 59 16.99 10.01 6.33
C ILE A 59 17.36 8.65 6.92
N ASN A 60 16.39 7.88 7.45
CA ASN A 60 16.69 6.56 8.00
C ASN A 60 17.19 5.58 6.94
N VAL A 61 16.65 5.67 5.72
CA VAL A 61 17.05 4.82 4.60
C VAL A 61 18.47 5.16 4.17
N TRP A 62 18.76 6.45 4.05
CA TRP A 62 20.08 6.92 3.64
C TRP A 62 21.15 6.62 4.70
N ALA A 63 20.85 6.85 5.98
CA ALA A 63 21.77 6.59 7.09
C ALA A 63 22.07 5.09 7.26
N ALA A 64 21.05 4.23 7.19
CA ALA A 64 21.25 2.78 7.17
C ALA A 64 22.14 2.33 6.01
N GLY A 65 21.93 2.91 4.82
CA GLY A 65 22.78 2.64 3.65
C GLY A 65 24.22 3.10 3.86
N ARG A 66 24.47 4.23 4.53
CA ARG A 66 25.82 4.69 4.88
C ARG A 66 26.53 3.69 5.79
N LEU A 67 25.86 3.21 6.85
CA LEU A 67 26.42 2.18 7.74
C LEU A 67 26.76 0.89 7.00
N VAL A 68 25.97 0.51 5.97
CA VAL A 68 26.33 -0.62 5.08
C VAL A 68 27.60 -0.33 4.31
N LEU A 69 27.72 0.85 3.70
CA LEU A 69 28.91 1.25 2.90
C LEU A 69 30.18 1.39 3.77
N ASP A 70 29.99 1.75 5.04
CA ASP A 70 31.08 1.85 6.02
C ASP A 70 31.46 0.46 6.60
N GLY A 71 30.83 -0.63 6.13
CA GLY A 71 31.15 -2.02 6.51
C GLY A 71 30.56 -2.48 7.85
N VAL A 72 29.60 -1.73 8.42
CA VAL A 72 28.99 -2.01 9.73
C VAL A 72 27.44 -2.14 9.65
N PRO A 73 26.90 -2.98 8.76
CA PRO A 73 25.45 -3.03 8.47
C PRO A 73 24.57 -3.34 9.67
N ALA A 74 25.06 -4.09 10.66
CA ALA A 74 24.32 -4.42 11.87
C ALA A 74 24.04 -3.16 12.74
N GLN A 75 24.90 -2.15 12.68
CA GLN A 75 24.74 -0.92 13.43
C GLN A 75 23.57 -0.05 12.94
N ALA A 76 23.05 -0.30 11.73
CA ALA A 76 21.84 0.36 11.23
C ALA A 76 20.63 0.16 12.15
N TYR A 77 20.60 -0.91 12.92
CA TYR A 77 19.51 -1.21 13.86
C TYR A 77 19.66 -0.54 15.22
N ASP A 78 20.85 -0.09 15.58
CA ASP A 78 21.09 0.67 16.82
C ASP A 78 20.59 2.11 16.64
N TRP A 79 19.61 2.49 17.47
CA TRP A 79 18.92 3.77 17.33
C TRP A 79 19.84 4.97 17.57
N ASP A 80 20.78 4.85 18.49
CA ASP A 80 21.67 5.95 18.85
C ASP A 80 22.75 6.13 17.79
N ILE A 81 23.31 5.04 17.25
CA ILE A 81 24.29 5.08 16.16
C ILE A 81 23.61 5.60 14.88
N GLN A 82 22.43 5.08 14.56
CA GLN A 82 21.62 5.53 13.42
C GLN A 82 21.38 7.04 13.49
N LYS A 83 20.91 7.54 14.65
CA LYS A 83 20.67 8.97 14.85
C LYS A 83 21.91 9.82 14.71
N GLN A 84 23.09 9.38 15.15
CA GLN A 84 24.35 10.13 14.96
C GLN A 84 24.63 10.36 13.47
N ILE A 85 24.44 9.34 12.62
CA ILE A 85 24.62 9.47 11.17
C ILE A 85 23.57 10.40 10.57
N GLU A 86 22.32 10.33 11.03
CA GLU A 86 21.22 11.18 10.58
C GLU A 86 21.49 12.66 10.90
N VAL A 87 21.83 12.97 12.15
CA VAL A 87 22.17 14.33 12.60
C VAL A 87 23.39 14.88 11.86
N ALA A 88 24.45 14.08 11.72
CA ALA A 88 25.64 14.48 10.98
C ALA A 88 25.32 14.78 9.50
N LYS A 89 24.38 14.04 8.89
CA LYS A 89 23.97 14.29 7.48
C LYS A 89 23.08 15.51 7.34
N LEU A 90 22.15 15.73 8.28
CA LEU A 90 21.20 16.85 8.23
C LEU A 90 21.82 18.17 8.67
N ASP A 91 22.96 18.13 9.33
CA ASP A 91 23.61 19.28 9.98
C ASP A 91 22.69 19.99 11.00
N GLN A 92 21.77 19.23 11.60
CA GLN A 92 20.91 19.68 12.69
C GLN A 92 20.39 18.51 13.52
N ASP A 93 20.17 18.75 14.81
CA ASP A 93 19.50 17.78 15.69
C ASP A 93 17.98 17.86 15.57
N PHE A 94 17.30 16.78 15.92
CA PHE A 94 15.87 16.68 15.92
C PHE A 94 15.38 15.81 17.09
N VAL A 95 14.14 16.01 17.50
CA VAL A 95 13.52 15.24 18.60
C VAL A 95 13.05 13.87 18.08
N GLY A 96 13.39 12.81 18.83
CA GLY A 96 13.00 11.44 18.50
C GLY A 96 14.01 10.71 17.63
N TYR A 97 13.55 9.65 16.99
CA TYR A 97 14.37 8.73 16.18
C TYR A 97 13.65 8.38 14.89
N PHE A 98 14.38 8.36 13.77
CA PHE A 98 13.97 7.73 12.52
C PHE A 98 14.58 6.32 12.46
N ALA A 99 14.18 5.45 13.39
CA ALA A 99 14.81 4.14 13.57
C ALA A 99 14.66 3.23 12.33
N TRP A 100 15.74 2.56 11.94
CA TRP A 100 15.70 1.51 10.93
C TRP A 100 15.03 0.26 11.50
N HIS A 101 13.99 -0.21 10.82
CA HIS A 101 13.17 -1.33 11.29
C HIS A 101 12.84 -2.35 10.18
N TYR A 102 13.45 -2.18 9.01
CA TYR A 102 13.25 -3.09 7.90
C TYR A 102 14.14 -4.32 8.03
N PRO A 103 13.68 -5.53 7.60
CA PRO A 103 14.53 -6.72 7.53
C PRO A 103 15.77 -6.49 6.66
N PRO A 104 16.88 -7.23 6.92
CA PRO A 104 18.16 -7.04 6.23
C PRO A 104 18.11 -6.99 4.70
N PRO A 105 17.22 -7.71 3.96
CA PRO A 105 17.12 -7.55 2.51
C PRO A 105 16.92 -6.12 2.03
N PHE A 106 16.28 -5.24 2.82
CA PHE A 106 16.07 -3.85 2.41
C PHE A 106 17.34 -2.99 2.50
N LEU A 107 18.38 -3.46 3.18
CA LEU A 107 19.70 -2.81 3.20
C LEU A 107 20.33 -2.75 1.81
N PHE A 108 20.02 -3.67 0.88
CA PHE A 108 20.44 -3.55 -0.52
C PHE A 108 19.93 -2.26 -1.18
N VAL A 109 18.66 -1.93 -0.94
CA VAL A 109 18.07 -0.68 -1.46
C VAL A 109 18.69 0.52 -0.77
N ALA A 110 18.83 0.46 0.55
CA ALA A 110 19.42 1.53 1.35
C ALA A 110 20.87 1.85 0.91
N SER A 111 21.70 0.82 0.72
CA SER A 111 23.10 1.00 0.27
C SER A 111 23.18 1.64 -1.11
N LEU A 112 22.38 1.22 -2.07
CA LEU A 112 22.31 1.84 -3.40
C LEU A 112 21.95 3.32 -3.35
N LEU A 113 20.98 3.69 -2.52
CA LEU A 113 20.56 5.08 -2.35
C LEU A 113 21.64 5.92 -1.65
N ALA A 114 22.35 5.34 -0.68
CA ALA A 114 23.41 6.02 0.04
C ALA A 114 24.73 6.21 -0.79
N MET A 115 24.87 5.54 -1.93
CA MET A 115 25.95 5.82 -2.90
C MET A 115 25.75 7.16 -3.62
N LEU A 116 24.54 7.70 -3.60
CA LEU A 116 24.18 8.98 -4.22
C LEU A 116 24.26 10.13 -3.20
N PRO A 117 24.52 11.37 -3.63
CA PRO A 117 24.28 12.55 -2.80
C PRO A 117 22.87 12.53 -2.24
N PHE A 118 22.69 12.95 -0.99
CA PHE A 118 21.43 12.82 -0.24
C PHE A 118 20.20 13.30 -1.02
N SER A 119 20.25 14.50 -1.60
CA SER A 119 19.15 15.07 -2.38
C SER A 119 18.81 14.27 -3.65
N ILE A 120 19.85 13.77 -4.34
CA ILE A 120 19.67 12.95 -5.55
C ILE A 120 19.10 11.57 -5.16
N GLY A 121 19.61 10.96 -4.09
CA GLY A 121 19.08 9.71 -3.55
C GLY A 121 17.62 9.84 -3.13
N TYR A 122 17.28 10.95 -2.46
CA TYR A 122 15.91 11.24 -2.03
C TYR A 122 14.94 11.40 -3.21
N ALA A 123 15.25 12.35 -4.11
CA ALA A 123 14.41 12.58 -5.29
C ALA A 123 14.35 11.32 -6.17
N GLY A 124 15.49 10.67 -6.38
CA GLY A 124 15.58 9.41 -7.13
C GLY A 124 14.70 8.32 -6.52
N TRP A 125 14.73 8.15 -5.21
CA TRP A 125 13.87 7.19 -4.51
C TRP A 125 12.38 7.45 -4.76
N VAL A 126 11.93 8.70 -4.59
CA VAL A 126 10.54 9.09 -4.79
C VAL A 126 10.10 8.82 -6.24
N TYR A 127 10.83 9.35 -7.22
CA TYR A 127 10.39 9.28 -8.61
C TYR A 127 10.61 7.90 -9.25
N VAL A 128 11.70 7.20 -8.92
CA VAL A 128 11.95 5.85 -9.47
C VAL A 128 10.98 4.83 -8.88
N SER A 129 10.68 4.89 -7.58
CA SER A 129 9.70 3.98 -6.97
C SER A 129 8.26 4.26 -7.41
N MET A 130 7.95 5.47 -7.87
CA MET A 130 6.66 5.83 -8.45
C MET A 130 6.42 5.14 -9.81
N LEU A 131 7.45 4.88 -10.62
CA LEU A 131 7.29 4.30 -11.97
C LEU A 131 6.58 2.94 -11.97
N PRO A 132 6.99 1.92 -11.19
CA PRO A 132 6.27 0.65 -11.13
C PRO A 132 4.86 0.79 -10.58
N TYR A 133 4.60 1.71 -9.64
CA TYR A 133 3.26 2.02 -9.16
C TYR A 133 2.36 2.55 -10.28
N LEU A 134 2.83 3.51 -11.08
CA LEU A 134 2.12 4.03 -12.24
C LEU A 134 1.83 2.94 -13.28
N ALA A 135 2.83 2.10 -13.57
CA ALA A 135 2.68 0.98 -14.51
C ALA A 135 1.59 -0.01 -14.05
N VAL A 136 1.58 -0.36 -12.77
CA VAL A 136 0.57 -1.24 -12.17
C VAL A 136 -0.83 -0.61 -12.23
N MET A 137 -0.97 0.66 -11.86
CA MET A 137 -2.26 1.36 -11.90
C MET A 137 -2.81 1.45 -13.33
N ARG A 138 -1.95 1.76 -14.32
CA ARG A 138 -2.32 1.74 -15.74
C ARG A 138 -2.81 0.35 -16.18
N ALA A 139 -2.12 -0.71 -15.77
CA ALA A 139 -2.49 -2.09 -16.08
C ALA A 139 -3.81 -2.50 -15.42
N ILE A 140 -4.02 -2.15 -14.14
CA ILE A 140 -5.26 -2.46 -13.40
C ILE A 140 -6.46 -1.76 -14.05
N VAL A 141 -6.39 -0.46 -14.30
CA VAL A 141 -7.50 0.31 -14.89
C VAL A 141 -7.70 -0.04 -16.37
N GLY A 142 -6.63 -0.46 -17.06
CA GLY A 142 -6.64 -0.87 -18.47
C GLY A 142 -6.71 0.29 -19.46
N ARG A 143 -6.48 1.53 -19.00
CA ARG A 143 -6.48 2.78 -19.82
C ARG A 143 -5.44 3.76 -19.27
N ASN A 144 -5.05 4.75 -20.07
CA ASN A 144 -4.15 5.82 -19.63
C ASN A 144 -4.73 6.65 -18.48
N PHE A 145 -6.06 6.67 -18.30
CA PHE A 145 -6.70 7.23 -17.12
C PHE A 145 -6.18 6.65 -15.80
N GLY A 146 -5.70 5.40 -15.82
CA GLY A 146 -5.05 4.78 -14.66
C GLY A 146 -3.82 5.54 -14.17
N LEU A 147 -3.04 6.17 -15.07
CA LEU A 147 -1.91 7.03 -14.70
C LEU A 147 -2.39 8.30 -13.99
N LEU A 148 -3.42 8.93 -14.56
CA LEU A 148 -4.01 10.13 -13.99
C LEU A 148 -4.63 9.85 -12.62
N LEU A 149 -5.39 8.76 -12.50
CA LEU A 149 -5.98 8.32 -11.23
C LEU A 149 -4.89 8.04 -10.18
N ALA A 150 -3.80 7.37 -10.57
CA ALA A 150 -2.68 7.06 -9.68
C ALA A 150 -2.08 8.33 -9.09
N LEU A 151 -1.84 9.33 -9.91
CA LEU A 151 -1.26 10.62 -9.49
C LEU A 151 -2.25 11.49 -8.71
N ALA A 152 -3.57 11.29 -8.90
CA ALA A 152 -4.61 12.06 -8.22
C ALA A 152 -4.85 11.62 -6.76
N ILE A 153 -4.36 10.45 -6.34
CA ILE A 153 -4.53 9.98 -4.95
C ILE A 153 -3.77 10.91 -3.99
N PRO A 154 -4.43 11.47 -2.94
CA PRO A 154 -3.78 12.46 -2.08
C PRO A 154 -2.56 11.94 -1.30
N THR A 155 -2.47 10.63 -1.08
CA THR A 155 -1.30 10.04 -0.41
C THR A 155 -0.01 10.14 -1.22
N VAL A 156 -0.08 10.44 -2.53
CA VAL A 156 1.09 10.68 -3.39
C VAL A 156 1.97 11.76 -2.80
N ILE A 157 1.36 12.88 -2.37
CA ILE A 157 2.12 13.98 -1.80
C ILE A 157 2.74 13.63 -0.45
N VAL A 158 1.98 12.95 0.43
CA VAL A 158 2.48 12.53 1.74
C VAL A 158 3.67 11.61 1.59
N ASN A 159 3.54 10.58 0.74
CA ASN A 159 4.63 9.64 0.50
C ASN A 159 5.87 10.30 -0.13
N SER A 160 5.66 11.22 -1.08
CA SER A 160 6.76 11.93 -1.75
C SER A 160 7.47 12.88 -0.78
N TYR A 161 6.72 13.63 0.01
CA TYR A 161 7.25 14.62 0.95
C TYR A 161 8.09 13.97 2.05
N VAL A 162 7.67 12.84 2.59
CA VAL A 162 8.43 12.13 3.65
C VAL A 162 9.50 11.16 3.08
N GLY A 163 9.45 10.88 1.78
CA GLY A 163 10.40 9.97 1.11
C GLY A 163 10.25 8.51 1.52
N GLN A 164 9.02 8.07 1.79
CA GLN A 164 8.73 6.70 2.21
C GLN A 164 8.46 5.76 1.03
N ASN A 165 8.35 4.48 1.33
CA ASN A 165 8.27 3.38 0.38
C ASN A 165 6.84 2.99 -0.05
N GLY A 166 5.85 3.87 0.17
CA GLY A 166 4.45 3.61 -0.17
C GLY A 166 4.21 3.29 -1.65
N PHE A 167 4.93 3.94 -2.57
CA PHE A 167 4.86 3.61 -4.00
C PHE A 167 5.31 2.19 -4.29
N LEU A 168 6.45 1.77 -3.72
CA LEU A 168 6.96 0.42 -3.89
C LEU A 168 6.00 -0.61 -3.28
N THR A 169 5.48 -0.35 -2.07
CA THR A 169 4.50 -1.22 -1.41
C THR A 169 3.24 -1.39 -2.27
N ALA A 170 2.67 -0.28 -2.78
CA ALA A 170 1.50 -0.32 -3.66
C ALA A 170 1.79 -1.04 -4.97
N ALA A 171 2.97 -0.82 -5.57
CA ALA A 171 3.39 -1.50 -6.80
C ALA A 171 3.50 -3.02 -6.60
N LEU A 172 4.10 -3.47 -5.50
CA LEU A 172 4.28 -4.89 -5.22
C LEU A 172 2.97 -5.59 -4.90
N ILE A 173 2.12 -5.00 -4.05
CA ILE A 173 0.78 -5.55 -3.76
C ILE A 173 -0.09 -5.54 -5.02
N GLY A 174 -0.16 -4.41 -5.71
CA GLY A 174 -0.94 -4.27 -6.94
C GLY A 174 -0.44 -5.18 -8.06
N GLY A 175 0.88 -5.27 -8.24
CA GLY A 175 1.53 -6.20 -9.17
C GLY A 175 1.20 -7.65 -8.85
N THR A 176 1.28 -8.04 -7.57
CA THR A 176 0.90 -9.38 -7.13
C THR A 176 -0.53 -9.70 -7.54
N VAL A 177 -1.51 -8.92 -7.07
CA VAL A 177 -2.92 -9.23 -7.33
C VAL A 177 -3.32 -9.06 -8.80
N TYR A 178 -2.62 -8.23 -9.58
CA TYR A 178 -2.84 -8.12 -11.02
C TYR A 178 -2.31 -9.33 -11.79
N LEU A 179 -1.14 -9.85 -11.39
CA LEU A 179 -0.42 -10.89 -12.13
C LEU A 179 -0.85 -12.31 -11.75
N ILE A 180 -1.52 -12.57 -10.63
CA ILE A 180 -1.95 -13.92 -10.22
C ILE A 180 -2.60 -14.70 -11.38
N PRO A 181 -3.59 -14.17 -12.11
CA PRO A 181 -4.24 -14.93 -13.19
C PRO A 181 -3.44 -14.97 -14.49
N ILE A 182 -2.43 -14.13 -14.68
CA ILE A 182 -1.74 -13.92 -15.96
C ILE A 182 -0.34 -14.53 -15.93
N ARG A 183 0.45 -14.22 -14.88
CA ARG A 183 1.85 -14.63 -14.70
C ARG A 183 2.11 -14.99 -13.23
N PRO A 184 1.66 -16.16 -12.77
CA PRO A 184 1.66 -16.52 -11.35
C PRO A 184 3.05 -16.53 -10.71
N VAL A 185 4.10 -16.91 -11.43
CA VAL A 185 5.49 -16.87 -10.91
C VAL A 185 5.92 -15.42 -10.64
N LEU A 186 5.62 -14.51 -11.57
CA LEU A 186 5.95 -13.10 -11.41
C LEU A 186 5.13 -12.44 -10.29
N ALA A 187 3.88 -12.86 -10.12
CA ALA A 187 3.06 -12.46 -8.98
C ALA A 187 3.71 -12.88 -7.64
N GLY A 188 4.22 -14.11 -7.57
CA GLY A 188 4.94 -14.60 -6.41
C GLY A 188 6.27 -13.87 -6.16
N ILE A 189 7.00 -13.51 -7.21
CA ILE A 189 8.21 -12.67 -7.07
C ILE A 189 7.84 -11.31 -6.47
N CYS A 190 6.79 -10.63 -6.97
CA CYS A 190 6.32 -9.37 -6.38
C CYS A 190 5.97 -9.53 -4.89
N LEU A 191 5.28 -10.63 -4.54
CA LEU A 191 4.93 -10.92 -3.15
C LEU A 191 6.17 -11.21 -2.28
N GLY A 192 7.14 -11.96 -2.81
CA GLY A 192 8.39 -12.23 -2.11
C GLY A 192 9.23 -10.98 -1.89
N LEU A 193 9.26 -10.06 -2.85
CA LEU A 193 9.90 -8.75 -2.69
C LEU A 193 9.23 -7.89 -1.60
N LEU A 194 7.95 -8.11 -1.29
CA LEU A 194 7.24 -7.41 -0.22
C LEU A 194 7.70 -7.80 1.20
N THR A 195 8.58 -8.80 1.34
CA THR A 195 9.10 -9.24 2.65
C THR A 195 9.87 -8.18 3.43
N TYR A 196 10.22 -7.04 2.83
CA TYR A 196 10.73 -5.88 3.57
C TYR A 196 9.66 -5.21 4.47
N LYS A 197 8.36 -5.45 4.20
CA LYS A 197 7.21 -5.09 5.03
C LYS A 197 6.29 -6.31 5.22
N PRO A 198 6.70 -7.32 6.00
CA PRO A 198 6.03 -8.62 6.07
C PRO A 198 4.57 -8.54 6.55
N GLN A 199 4.22 -7.50 7.32
CA GLN A 199 2.86 -7.27 7.81
C GLN A 199 1.82 -7.14 6.69
N TYR A 200 2.19 -6.64 5.52
CA TYR A 200 1.28 -6.56 4.36
C TYR A 200 1.13 -7.89 3.62
N GLY A 201 2.04 -8.84 3.88
CA GLY A 201 1.98 -10.19 3.33
C GLY A 201 1.05 -11.16 4.07
N LEU A 202 0.57 -10.82 5.27
CA LEU A 202 -0.10 -11.72 6.21
C LEU A 202 -1.31 -12.47 5.62
N LEU A 203 -2.13 -11.81 4.81
CA LEU A 203 -3.33 -12.40 4.23
C LEU A 203 -3.06 -13.26 2.99
N PHE A 204 -1.95 -13.04 2.29
CA PHE A 204 -1.67 -13.73 1.03
C PHE A 204 -1.55 -15.26 1.19
N PRO A 205 -0.82 -15.81 2.15
CA PRO A 205 -0.77 -17.26 2.35
C PRO A 205 -2.16 -17.88 2.52
N ILE A 206 -3.02 -17.26 3.34
CA ILE A 206 -4.39 -17.73 3.61
C ILE A 206 -5.19 -17.78 2.30
N VAL A 207 -5.16 -16.71 1.53
CA VAL A 207 -5.91 -16.56 0.29
C VAL A 207 -5.36 -17.49 -0.81
N LEU A 208 -4.05 -17.56 -0.96
CA LEU A 208 -3.41 -18.38 -2.00
C LEU A 208 -3.67 -19.87 -1.77
N ILE A 209 -3.61 -20.33 -0.52
CA ILE A 209 -3.93 -21.71 -0.13
C ILE A 209 -5.43 -21.97 -0.36
N ALA A 210 -6.31 -21.07 0.11
CA ALA A 210 -7.75 -21.23 -0.03
C ALA A 210 -8.22 -21.31 -1.49
N ALA A 211 -7.53 -20.60 -2.40
CA ALA A 211 -7.83 -20.56 -3.83
C ALA A 211 -6.97 -21.51 -4.69
N GLY A 212 -6.03 -22.25 -4.11
CA GLY A 212 -5.16 -23.20 -4.82
C GLY A 212 -4.10 -22.55 -5.72
N HIS A 213 -3.70 -21.32 -5.44
CA HIS A 213 -2.67 -20.59 -6.22
C HIS A 213 -1.24 -20.98 -5.82
N TRP A 214 -0.92 -22.28 -5.85
CA TRP A 214 0.35 -22.85 -5.37
C TRP A 214 1.59 -22.29 -6.08
N ARG A 215 1.50 -22.00 -7.40
CA ARG A 215 2.64 -21.41 -8.13
C ARG A 215 3.04 -20.04 -7.57
N VAL A 216 2.05 -19.22 -7.19
CA VAL A 216 2.30 -17.92 -6.56
C VAL A 216 2.90 -18.11 -5.17
N PHE A 217 2.31 -18.99 -4.38
CA PHE A 217 2.77 -19.29 -3.02
C PHE A 217 4.23 -19.76 -2.98
N ILE A 218 4.56 -20.76 -3.83
CA ILE A 218 5.92 -21.32 -3.88
C ILE A 218 6.92 -20.28 -4.38
N SER A 219 6.61 -19.55 -5.48
CA SER A 219 7.54 -18.54 -6.00
C SER A 219 7.74 -17.36 -5.03
N ALA A 220 6.73 -17.00 -4.24
CA ALA A 220 6.88 -16.00 -3.17
C ALA A 220 7.82 -16.50 -2.06
N GLY A 221 7.63 -17.76 -1.62
CA GLY A 221 8.49 -18.39 -0.63
C GLY A 221 9.94 -18.50 -1.11
N VAL A 222 10.15 -18.96 -2.35
CA VAL A 222 11.51 -19.04 -2.94
C VAL A 222 12.15 -17.65 -3.01
N THR A 223 11.42 -16.63 -3.46
CA THR A 223 11.95 -15.27 -3.53
C THR A 223 12.32 -14.75 -2.14
N ALA A 224 11.48 -14.97 -1.13
CA ALA A 224 11.75 -14.56 0.25
C ALA A 224 13.01 -15.24 0.81
N VAL A 225 13.17 -16.56 0.57
CA VAL A 225 14.35 -17.32 1.01
C VAL A 225 15.60 -16.83 0.28
N VAL A 226 15.54 -16.62 -1.04
CA VAL A 226 16.67 -16.09 -1.81
C VAL A 226 17.12 -14.72 -1.29
N LEU A 227 16.18 -13.82 -0.98
CA LEU A 227 16.49 -12.52 -0.42
C LEU A 227 17.10 -12.63 0.99
N ALA A 228 16.57 -13.52 1.83
CA ALA A 228 17.10 -13.77 3.17
C ALA A 228 18.54 -14.30 3.11
N VAL A 229 18.79 -15.30 2.27
CA VAL A 229 20.14 -15.87 2.08
C VAL A 229 21.10 -14.83 1.47
N ALA A 230 20.66 -14.10 0.44
CA ALA A 230 21.49 -13.06 -0.18
C ALA A 230 21.88 -11.96 0.83
N SER A 231 20.93 -11.50 1.65
CA SER A 231 21.23 -10.51 2.68
C SER A 231 22.10 -11.05 3.81
N TRP A 232 21.93 -12.32 4.17
CA TRP A 232 22.83 -12.97 5.13
C TRP A 232 24.27 -13.03 4.60
N LEU A 233 24.44 -13.44 3.35
CA LEU A 233 25.78 -13.53 2.73
C LEU A 233 26.42 -12.15 2.53
N ALA A 234 25.63 -11.13 2.23
CA ALA A 234 26.15 -9.77 1.98
C ALA A 234 26.39 -8.96 3.25
N PHE A 235 25.54 -9.08 4.28
CA PHE A 235 25.53 -8.22 5.47
C PHE A 235 25.83 -8.95 6.78
N GLY A 236 26.12 -10.27 6.72
CA GLY A 236 26.41 -11.09 7.87
C GLY A 236 25.17 -11.49 8.68
N ILE A 237 25.36 -12.50 9.54
CA ILE A 237 24.31 -12.97 10.47
C ILE A 237 24.01 -11.92 11.53
N GLU A 238 24.99 -11.08 11.88
CA GLU A 238 24.89 -10.03 12.88
C GLU A 238 23.77 -9.02 12.55
N SER A 239 23.57 -8.74 11.26
CA SER A 239 22.47 -7.86 10.82
C SER A 239 21.08 -8.46 11.09
N TRP A 240 20.94 -9.79 10.94
CA TRP A 240 19.72 -10.50 11.30
C TRP A 240 19.50 -10.57 12.82
N LEU A 241 20.57 -10.83 13.58
CA LEU A 241 20.50 -10.82 15.05
C LEU A 241 20.14 -9.43 15.57
N ALA A 242 20.73 -8.39 15.02
CA ALA A 242 20.41 -7.01 15.38
C ALA A 242 18.95 -6.67 15.03
N PHE A 243 18.46 -7.06 13.84
CA PHE A 243 17.06 -6.88 13.46
C PHE A 243 16.10 -7.50 14.48
N PHE A 244 16.32 -8.77 14.86
CA PHE A 244 15.44 -9.44 15.84
C PHE A 244 15.60 -8.89 17.26
N HIS A 245 16.79 -8.44 17.63
CA HIS A 245 17.04 -7.82 18.93
C HIS A 245 16.28 -6.49 19.11
N TRP A 246 16.25 -5.65 18.05
CA TRP A 246 15.63 -4.32 18.12
C TRP A 246 14.12 -4.32 17.83
N MET A 247 13.58 -5.36 17.19
CA MET A 247 12.17 -5.44 16.83
C MET A 247 11.19 -5.28 18.03
N PRO A 248 11.41 -5.93 19.20
CA PRO A 248 10.53 -5.74 20.35
C PRO A 248 10.52 -4.28 20.84
N ARG A 249 11.70 -3.62 20.89
CA ARG A 249 11.80 -2.20 21.28
C ARG A 249 11.06 -1.29 20.30
N PHE A 250 11.16 -1.57 19.01
CA PHE A 250 10.40 -0.86 17.99
C PHE A 250 8.89 -1.01 18.21
N SER A 251 8.42 -2.23 18.41
CA SER A 251 7.00 -2.50 18.69
C SER A 251 6.54 -1.79 19.97
N GLN A 252 7.31 -1.86 21.01
CA GLN A 252 7.01 -1.16 22.28
C GLN A 252 6.90 0.35 22.08
N ALA A 253 7.88 0.97 21.42
CA ALA A 253 7.91 2.42 21.21
C ALA A 253 6.67 2.91 20.41
N PHE A 254 6.27 2.21 19.39
CA PHE A 254 5.20 2.65 18.50
C PHE A 254 3.80 2.17 18.89
N LEU A 255 3.66 0.94 19.38
CA LEU A 255 2.36 0.34 19.68
C LEU A 255 2.00 0.38 21.18
N THR A 256 2.96 0.43 22.08
CA THR A 256 2.68 0.53 23.54
C THR A 256 2.79 1.97 24.02
N GLU A 257 3.92 2.62 23.75
CA GLU A 257 4.23 3.96 24.25
C GLU A 257 3.65 5.09 23.36
N GLY A 258 3.26 4.79 22.12
CA GLY A 258 2.66 5.75 21.20
C GLY A 258 3.60 6.89 20.79
N LYS A 259 4.90 6.64 20.69
CA LYS A 259 5.91 7.67 20.35
C LYS A 259 5.67 8.35 19.01
N ALA A 260 5.01 7.64 18.05
CA ALA A 260 4.61 8.24 16.78
C ALA A 260 3.33 9.09 16.87
N THR A 261 2.71 9.22 18.05
CA THR A 261 1.37 9.76 18.25
C THR A 261 0.26 8.94 17.53
N TRP A 262 -0.84 8.66 18.22
CA TRP A 262 -1.86 7.72 17.75
C TRP A 262 -2.56 8.17 16.47
N TRP A 263 -2.69 9.48 16.24
CA TRP A 263 -3.35 9.98 15.02
C TRP A 263 -2.58 9.74 13.73
N LYS A 264 -1.25 9.52 13.82
CA LYS A 264 -0.43 9.20 12.63
C LYS A 264 -0.66 7.78 12.12
N LEU A 265 -1.05 6.85 13.02
CA LEU A 265 -1.36 5.48 12.66
C LEU A 265 -2.82 5.35 12.21
N GLN A 266 -3.06 4.65 11.11
CA GLN A 266 -4.35 4.59 10.41
C GLN A 266 -5.09 3.25 10.61
N SER A 267 -4.83 2.57 11.73
CA SER A 267 -5.42 1.27 12.09
C SER A 267 -6.54 1.39 13.11
N ILE A 268 -7.35 0.32 13.27
CA ILE A 268 -8.34 0.26 14.35
C ILE A 268 -7.69 0.22 15.74
N PHE A 269 -6.52 -0.41 15.85
CA PHE A 269 -5.71 -0.38 17.09
C PHE A 269 -5.44 1.06 17.50
N SER A 270 -4.87 1.85 16.58
CA SER A 270 -4.53 3.25 16.88
C SER A 270 -5.74 4.14 17.11
N LEU A 271 -6.88 3.87 16.47
CA LEU A 271 -8.12 4.59 16.71
C LEU A 271 -8.61 4.40 18.15
N VAL A 272 -8.58 3.15 18.66
CA VAL A 272 -8.94 2.86 20.05
C VAL A 272 -7.98 3.57 21.02
N ARG A 273 -6.68 3.55 20.75
CA ARG A 273 -5.66 4.25 21.52
C ARG A 273 -5.81 5.77 21.49
N TYR A 274 -6.17 6.32 20.32
CA TYR A 274 -6.42 7.75 20.11
C TYR A 274 -7.57 8.27 20.98
N PHE A 275 -8.61 7.47 21.19
CA PHE A 275 -9.74 7.79 22.06
C PHE A 275 -9.47 7.42 23.56
N GLY A 276 -8.25 7.10 23.93
CA GLY A 276 -7.88 6.80 25.30
C GLY A 276 -8.16 5.35 25.74
N GLY A 277 -8.54 4.46 24.84
CA GLY A 277 -8.72 3.05 25.13
C GLY A 277 -7.41 2.37 25.54
N SER A 278 -7.50 1.31 26.36
CA SER A 278 -6.33 0.55 26.80
C SER A 278 -5.67 -0.22 25.63
N GLU A 279 -4.40 -0.56 25.79
CA GLU A 279 -3.66 -1.35 24.80
C GLU A 279 -4.32 -2.73 24.55
N PRO A 280 -4.70 -3.51 25.59
CA PRO A 280 -5.40 -4.78 25.38
C PRO A 280 -6.72 -4.62 24.59
N LEU A 281 -7.45 -3.53 24.82
CA LEU A 281 -8.67 -3.23 24.07
C LEU A 281 -8.34 -2.94 22.59
N GLY A 282 -7.30 -2.16 22.33
CA GLY A 282 -6.83 -1.90 20.95
C GLY A 282 -6.46 -3.19 20.22
N TRP A 283 -5.72 -4.09 20.87
CA TRP A 283 -5.37 -5.40 20.34
C TRP A 283 -6.60 -6.29 20.12
N ALA A 284 -7.57 -6.29 21.03
CA ALA A 284 -8.80 -7.07 20.86
C ALA A 284 -9.55 -6.65 19.59
N PHE A 285 -9.77 -5.35 19.36
CA PHE A 285 -10.40 -4.86 18.13
C PHE A 285 -9.58 -5.19 16.89
N GLN A 286 -8.25 -5.05 16.95
CA GLN A 286 -7.38 -5.36 15.82
C GLN A 286 -7.43 -6.84 15.44
N TRP A 287 -7.38 -7.76 16.40
CA TRP A 287 -7.43 -9.19 16.13
C TRP A 287 -8.80 -9.64 15.62
N VAL A 288 -9.89 -9.09 16.17
CA VAL A 288 -11.24 -9.37 15.67
C VAL A 288 -11.40 -8.91 14.23
N LEU A 289 -10.92 -7.69 13.90
CA LEU A 289 -10.96 -7.19 12.53
C LEU A 289 -10.10 -8.04 11.60
N THR A 290 -8.87 -8.35 12.01
CA THR A 290 -7.93 -9.17 11.21
C THR A 290 -8.52 -10.55 10.92
N ALA A 291 -9.06 -11.24 11.94
CA ALA A 291 -9.67 -12.54 11.77
C ALA A 291 -10.91 -12.48 10.85
N SER A 292 -11.77 -11.46 11.03
CA SER A 292 -12.95 -11.26 10.20
C SER A 292 -12.58 -11.03 8.73
N VAL A 293 -11.59 -10.18 8.47
CA VAL A 293 -11.08 -9.93 7.11
C VAL A 293 -10.49 -11.20 6.49
N ALA A 294 -9.71 -11.97 7.25
CA ALA A 294 -9.12 -13.23 6.78
C ALA A 294 -10.20 -14.24 6.36
N VAL A 295 -11.23 -14.42 7.20
CA VAL A 295 -12.37 -15.31 6.91
C VAL A 295 -13.14 -14.84 5.68
N VAL A 296 -13.51 -13.56 5.62
CA VAL A 296 -14.25 -13.00 4.48
C VAL A 296 -13.47 -13.18 3.18
N LEU A 297 -12.16 -12.91 3.19
CA LEU A 297 -11.29 -13.08 2.01
C LEU A 297 -11.16 -14.55 1.61
N ALA A 298 -10.97 -15.46 2.56
CA ALA A 298 -10.89 -16.89 2.26
C ALA A 298 -12.18 -17.41 1.60
N LEU A 299 -13.34 -17.02 2.13
CA LEU A 299 -14.65 -17.36 1.56
C LEU A 299 -14.84 -16.71 0.17
N MET A 300 -14.51 -15.41 0.04
CA MET A 300 -14.65 -14.68 -1.20
C MET A 300 -13.78 -15.27 -2.32
N TRP A 301 -12.54 -15.68 -2.01
CA TRP A 301 -11.64 -16.25 -3.01
C TRP A 301 -12.05 -17.65 -3.45
N ARG A 302 -12.78 -18.39 -2.63
CA ARG A 302 -13.40 -19.69 -2.98
C ARG A 302 -14.74 -19.55 -3.70
N SER A 303 -15.33 -18.35 -3.74
CA SER A 303 -16.66 -18.10 -4.32
C SER A 303 -16.59 -17.78 -5.81
N ARG A 304 -17.75 -17.54 -6.45
CA ARG A 304 -17.89 -17.10 -7.85
C ARG A 304 -17.75 -15.60 -8.06
N VAL A 305 -17.41 -14.83 -7.02
CA VAL A 305 -17.18 -13.39 -7.11
C VAL A 305 -16.12 -13.08 -8.18
N PRO A 306 -16.35 -12.08 -9.05
CA PRO A 306 -15.40 -11.71 -10.09
C PRO A 306 -14.01 -11.42 -9.56
N TYR A 307 -12.98 -11.88 -10.29
CA TYR A 307 -11.58 -11.73 -9.88
C TYR A 307 -11.20 -10.28 -9.54
N THR A 308 -11.69 -9.31 -10.31
CA THR A 308 -11.48 -7.87 -10.07
C THR A 308 -11.86 -7.45 -8.64
N LEU A 309 -12.97 -7.97 -8.11
CA LEU A 309 -13.40 -7.67 -6.74
C LEU A 309 -12.62 -8.47 -5.69
N LYS A 310 -12.21 -9.71 -5.99
CA LYS A 310 -11.31 -10.51 -5.14
C LYS A 310 -9.97 -9.82 -4.96
N ALA A 311 -9.38 -9.34 -6.04
CA ALA A 311 -8.11 -8.61 -6.04
C ALA A 311 -8.23 -7.28 -5.26
N ALA A 312 -9.30 -6.52 -5.49
CA ALA A 312 -9.58 -5.30 -4.74
C ALA A 312 -9.74 -5.58 -3.24
N ALA A 313 -10.49 -6.63 -2.87
CA ALA A 313 -10.74 -7.00 -1.48
C ALA A 313 -9.43 -7.40 -0.76
N LEU A 314 -8.57 -8.19 -1.42
CA LEU A 314 -7.30 -8.58 -0.84
C LEU A 314 -6.39 -7.38 -0.60
N ALA A 315 -6.26 -6.47 -1.59
CA ALA A 315 -5.46 -5.26 -1.43
C ALA A 315 -5.99 -4.31 -0.34
N ALA A 316 -7.31 -4.13 -0.22
CA ALA A 316 -7.91 -3.36 0.87
C ALA A 316 -7.72 -4.06 2.24
N GLY A 317 -7.84 -5.39 2.26
CA GLY A 317 -7.67 -6.20 3.46
C GLY A 317 -6.27 -6.06 4.07
N THR A 318 -5.21 -5.94 3.26
CA THR A 318 -3.84 -5.79 3.78
C THR A 318 -3.69 -4.55 4.68
N LEU A 319 -4.45 -3.49 4.40
CA LEU A 319 -4.44 -2.26 5.22
C LEU A 319 -5.21 -2.42 6.54
N LEU A 320 -6.18 -3.33 6.60
CA LEU A 320 -7.01 -3.55 7.80
C LEU A 320 -6.37 -4.50 8.81
N THR A 321 -5.35 -5.26 8.42
CA THR A 321 -4.79 -6.35 9.23
C THR A 321 -3.53 -5.99 10.00
N THR A 322 -2.97 -4.80 9.78
CA THR A 322 -1.80 -4.33 10.51
C THR A 322 -2.13 -3.20 11.48
N PRO A 323 -1.67 -3.25 12.74
CA PRO A 323 -1.79 -2.12 13.67
C PRO A 323 -0.83 -0.98 13.32
N TYR A 324 0.29 -1.31 12.66
CA TYR A 324 1.33 -0.39 12.25
C TYR A 324 1.11 0.03 10.79
N LEU A 325 0.37 1.11 10.60
CA LEU A 325 -0.05 1.62 9.30
C LEU A 325 0.00 3.15 9.31
N PHE A 326 0.91 3.75 8.58
CA PHE A 326 1.00 5.20 8.44
C PHE A 326 0.24 5.72 7.21
N MET A 327 0.05 7.04 7.14
CA MET A 327 -0.67 7.67 6.01
C MET A 327 0.02 7.43 4.67
N TYR A 328 1.34 7.38 4.60
CA TYR A 328 2.05 7.05 3.34
C TYR A 328 1.82 5.60 2.88
N ASP A 329 1.52 4.67 3.79
CA ASP A 329 1.16 3.29 3.43
C ASP A 329 -0.24 3.21 2.78
N MET A 330 -1.08 4.22 3.01
CA MET A 330 -2.37 4.35 2.33
C MET A 330 -2.24 4.50 0.81
N MET A 331 -1.01 4.61 0.26
CA MET A 331 -0.76 4.45 -1.18
C MET A 331 -1.32 3.15 -1.73
N VAL A 332 -1.34 2.09 -0.92
CA VAL A 332 -1.94 0.79 -1.29
C VAL A 332 -3.43 0.91 -1.60
N LEU A 333 -4.13 1.88 -1.01
CA LEU A 333 -5.58 2.08 -1.25
C LEU A 333 -5.90 2.46 -2.71
N ALA A 334 -4.91 2.99 -3.44
CA ALA A 334 -5.03 3.23 -4.89
C ALA A 334 -5.35 1.95 -5.67
N ILE A 335 -4.84 0.80 -5.22
CA ILE A 335 -5.01 -0.49 -5.91
C ILE A 335 -6.48 -0.94 -5.91
N PRO A 336 -7.16 -1.08 -4.76
CA PRO A 336 -8.59 -1.43 -4.76
C PRO A 336 -9.45 -0.36 -5.43
N ILE A 337 -9.13 0.93 -5.31
CA ILE A 337 -9.81 2.01 -6.06
C ILE A 337 -9.66 1.79 -7.56
N GLY A 338 -8.45 1.48 -8.06
CA GLY A 338 -8.21 1.17 -9.47
C GLY A 338 -9.06 0.00 -9.97
N PHE A 339 -9.17 -1.07 -9.19
CA PHE A 339 -10.05 -2.20 -9.53
C PHE A 339 -11.55 -1.84 -9.50
N LEU A 340 -12.00 -1.03 -8.55
CA LEU A 340 -13.38 -0.53 -8.51
C LEU A 340 -13.69 0.35 -9.72
N VAL A 341 -12.77 1.25 -10.09
CA VAL A 341 -12.89 2.08 -11.30
C VAL A 341 -12.94 1.20 -12.54
N ARG A 342 -12.07 0.20 -12.68
CA ARG A 342 -12.14 -0.79 -13.77
C ARG A 342 -13.49 -1.49 -13.82
N ALA A 343 -14.04 -1.90 -12.68
CA ALA A 343 -15.36 -2.53 -12.61
C ALA A 343 -16.45 -1.55 -13.04
N GLY A 344 -16.41 -0.29 -12.59
CA GLY A 344 -17.33 0.77 -13.01
C GLY A 344 -17.28 1.06 -14.51
N LEU A 345 -16.08 1.09 -15.10
CA LEU A 345 -15.90 1.30 -16.55
C LEU A 345 -16.42 0.15 -17.39
N LYS A 346 -16.47 -1.09 -16.84
CA LYS A 346 -16.99 -2.27 -17.54
C LYS A 346 -18.49 -2.46 -17.40
N SER A 347 -19.06 -2.20 -16.23
CA SER A 347 -20.46 -2.52 -15.91
C SER A 347 -21.30 -1.30 -15.48
N GLY A 348 -20.78 -0.09 -15.66
CA GLY A 348 -21.37 1.14 -15.15
C GLY A 348 -21.05 1.41 -13.68
N PHE A 349 -20.99 2.68 -13.30
CA PHE A 349 -20.92 3.10 -11.90
C PHE A 349 -22.33 3.11 -11.29
N ARG A 350 -22.45 2.61 -10.07
CA ARG A 350 -23.68 2.78 -9.28
C ARG A 350 -23.72 4.20 -8.72
N ALA A 351 -24.91 4.76 -8.52
CA ALA A 351 -25.12 6.17 -8.14
C ALA A 351 -24.31 6.63 -6.92
N TYR A 352 -24.08 5.74 -5.94
CA TYR A 352 -23.34 6.03 -4.71
C TYR A 352 -21.82 5.84 -4.80
N GLU A 353 -21.29 5.23 -5.86
CA GLU A 353 -19.86 4.83 -5.90
C GLU A 353 -18.93 6.01 -6.11
N LEU A 354 -19.22 6.87 -7.06
CA LEU A 354 -18.39 8.07 -7.29
C LEU A 354 -18.43 9.04 -6.10
N PRO A 355 -19.61 9.36 -5.49
CA PRO A 355 -19.64 10.13 -4.26
C PRO A 355 -18.86 9.49 -3.10
N ALA A 356 -18.94 8.15 -2.92
CA ALA A 356 -18.20 7.46 -1.88
C ALA A 356 -16.68 7.48 -2.14
N LEU A 357 -16.23 7.34 -3.39
CA LEU A 357 -14.81 7.52 -3.74
C LEU A 357 -14.36 8.96 -3.52
N GLY A 358 -15.22 9.95 -3.78
CA GLY A 358 -14.98 11.35 -3.41
C GLY A 358 -14.79 11.51 -1.90
N ALA A 359 -15.64 10.86 -1.09
CA ALA A 359 -15.50 10.85 0.37
C ALA A 359 -14.19 10.18 0.83
N VAL A 360 -13.72 9.13 0.16
CA VAL A 360 -12.40 8.52 0.43
C VAL A 360 -11.28 9.53 0.21
N VAL A 361 -11.30 10.26 -0.92
CA VAL A 361 -10.32 11.31 -1.22
C VAL A 361 -10.36 12.41 -0.15
N ALA A 362 -11.56 12.85 0.24
CA ALA A 362 -11.74 13.85 1.28
C ALA A 362 -11.20 13.38 2.65
N LEU A 363 -11.49 12.14 3.06
CA LEU A 363 -10.98 11.56 4.31
C LEU A 363 -9.44 11.52 4.34
N ILE A 364 -8.80 11.12 3.23
CA ILE A 364 -7.34 11.11 3.14
C ILE A 364 -6.79 12.55 3.20
N ALA A 365 -7.40 13.50 2.48
CA ALA A 365 -6.98 14.89 2.50
C ALA A 365 -7.18 15.55 3.88
N CYS A 366 -8.29 15.26 4.56
CA CYS A 366 -8.59 15.76 5.90
C CYS A 366 -7.53 15.40 6.96
N TYR A 367 -6.85 14.25 6.81
CA TYR A 367 -5.76 13.86 7.70
C TYR A 367 -4.74 14.97 7.93
N MET A 368 -4.34 15.67 6.86
CA MET A 368 -3.32 16.71 6.92
C MET A 368 -3.76 17.93 7.75
N PHE A 369 -5.06 18.14 7.91
CA PHE A 369 -5.62 19.32 8.59
C PHE A 369 -6.17 19.01 9.99
N THR A 370 -6.59 17.77 10.22
CA THR A 370 -7.34 17.42 11.44
C THR A 370 -6.51 16.71 12.50
N GLY A 371 -5.37 16.13 12.13
CA GLY A 371 -4.59 15.28 13.03
C GLY A 371 -5.40 14.10 13.58
N THR A 372 -6.25 13.47 12.75
CA THR A 372 -7.11 12.33 13.11
C THR A 372 -6.82 11.12 12.22
N PRO A 373 -7.01 9.86 12.70
CA PRO A 373 -6.73 8.65 11.92
C PRO A 373 -7.84 8.37 10.88
N THR A 374 -8.01 9.26 9.91
CA THR A 374 -9.07 9.20 8.88
C THR A 374 -8.87 8.11 7.84
N GLY A 375 -7.64 7.59 7.70
CA GLY A 375 -7.30 6.54 6.73
C GLY A 375 -8.04 5.21 6.97
N LEU A 376 -8.30 4.86 8.24
CA LEU A 376 -9.15 3.71 8.56
C LEU A 376 -10.55 3.87 7.94
N GLY A 377 -11.16 5.04 8.14
CA GLY A 377 -12.47 5.36 7.55
C GLY A 377 -12.47 5.24 6.03
N ALA A 378 -11.43 5.79 5.38
CA ALA A 378 -11.25 5.68 3.93
C ALA A 378 -11.17 4.22 3.47
N THR A 379 -10.40 3.37 4.18
CA THR A 379 -10.27 1.94 3.87
C THR A 379 -11.59 1.19 4.07
N LEU A 380 -12.33 1.48 5.14
CA LEU A 380 -13.64 0.86 5.40
C LEU A 380 -14.67 1.24 4.33
N VAL A 381 -14.68 2.49 3.85
CA VAL A 381 -15.55 2.90 2.75
C VAL A 381 -15.23 2.11 1.49
N VAL A 382 -13.96 1.96 1.12
CA VAL A 382 -13.54 1.16 -0.04
C VAL A 382 -13.93 -0.31 0.13
N ALA A 383 -13.71 -0.89 1.32
CA ALA A 383 -14.11 -2.27 1.62
C ALA A 383 -15.64 -2.45 1.49
N ALA A 384 -16.43 -1.51 2.00
CA ALA A 384 -17.88 -1.52 1.87
C ALA A 384 -18.36 -1.46 0.41
N LEU A 385 -17.72 -0.63 -0.44
CA LEU A 385 -17.99 -0.58 -1.87
C LEU A 385 -17.74 -1.92 -2.56
N ILE A 386 -16.60 -2.56 -2.24
CA ILE A 386 -16.25 -3.88 -2.77
C ILE A 386 -17.28 -4.92 -2.36
N LEU A 387 -17.63 -4.98 -1.07
CA LEU A 387 -18.60 -5.94 -0.54
C LEU A 387 -20.01 -5.74 -1.13
N ARG A 388 -20.46 -4.50 -1.29
CA ARG A 388 -21.74 -4.19 -1.94
C ARG A 388 -21.79 -4.59 -3.41
N ARG A 389 -20.68 -4.47 -4.15
CA ARG A 389 -20.57 -5.01 -5.51
C ARG A 389 -20.54 -6.54 -5.51
N ALA A 390 -19.83 -7.15 -4.57
CA ALA A 390 -19.74 -8.60 -4.46
C ALA A 390 -21.06 -9.25 -4.02
N GLY A 391 -21.90 -8.54 -3.27
CA GLY A 391 -23.14 -9.08 -2.71
C GLY A 391 -24.13 -9.65 -3.73
N SER A 392 -24.11 -9.13 -4.97
CA SER A 392 -24.92 -9.68 -6.07
C SER A 392 -24.47 -11.10 -6.50
N TRP A 393 -23.22 -11.47 -6.24
CA TRP A 393 -22.63 -12.76 -6.60
C TRP A 393 -22.69 -13.79 -5.46
N TRP A 394 -22.99 -13.34 -4.25
CA TRP A 394 -23.17 -14.21 -3.08
C TRP A 394 -24.61 -14.65 -2.85
N ARG A 395 -25.58 -14.08 -3.59
CA ARG A 395 -26.96 -14.56 -3.53
C ARG A 395 -27.02 -15.91 -4.24
N PRO A 396 -27.71 -16.95 -3.64
CA PRO A 396 -28.06 -18.16 -4.37
C PRO A 396 -28.82 -17.77 -5.64
N GLU A 397 -28.56 -18.45 -6.76
CA GLU A 397 -29.47 -18.33 -7.91
C GLU A 397 -30.89 -18.62 -7.43
N PRO A 398 -31.86 -17.78 -7.79
CA PRO A 398 -33.25 -18.14 -7.55
C PRO A 398 -33.48 -19.54 -8.17
N ALA A 399 -34.03 -20.46 -7.39
CA ALA A 399 -34.34 -21.77 -7.88
C ALA A 399 -35.05 -21.62 -9.24
N PRO A 400 -34.67 -22.41 -10.27
CA PRO A 400 -35.39 -22.35 -11.55
C PRO A 400 -36.86 -22.46 -11.25
N ALA A 401 -37.65 -21.47 -11.69
CA ALA A 401 -39.09 -21.52 -11.55
C ALA A 401 -39.53 -22.85 -12.16
N LEU A 402 -40.00 -23.75 -11.34
CA LEU A 402 -40.65 -24.96 -11.80
C LEU A 402 -41.70 -24.46 -12.80
N ALA A 403 -41.41 -24.68 -14.08
CA ALA A 403 -42.36 -24.44 -15.13
C ALA A 403 -43.63 -25.18 -14.66
N ALA A 404 -44.67 -24.40 -14.32
CA ALA A 404 -45.94 -24.94 -14.00
C ALA A 404 -46.38 -25.76 -15.23
N ALA A 405 -46.15 -27.06 -15.16
CA ALA A 405 -46.82 -28.02 -15.96
C ALA A 405 -48.26 -28.02 -15.39
N GLY A 406 -49.01 -27.07 -15.90
CA GLY A 406 -50.43 -26.97 -15.66
C GLY A 406 -51.16 -27.57 -16.82
N ALA A 407 -51.93 -28.55 -16.49
CA ALA A 407 -53.08 -29.13 -17.13
C ALA A 407 -53.60 -28.57 -18.45
#